data_8892af7ef33529d9258980c52b9b6693
#
_entry.id   8892af7ef33529d9258980c52b9b6693
#
_cell.length_a   1.000
_cell.length_b   1.000
_cell.length_c   1.000
_cell.angle_alpha   90.00
_cell.angle_beta   90.00
_cell.angle_gamma   90.00
#
_symmetry.space_group_name_H-M   'P 1'
#
loop_
_entity.id
_entity.type
_entity.pdbx_description
1 polymer ?
#
loop_
_entity_poly.entity_id
_entity_poly.type
_entity_poly.pdbx_seq_one_letter_code
_entity_poly.pdbx_strand_id
1 'polypeptide(L)'
;MSFGFAADDIGDFVYDVLTEYGYDFTAIEFLTGDNAYVNGKLADLISQWLWNQKKLRRIVPLVGCAAHRLNLAVQHLLSIEVNEVWYELIKKIHSLMVELRSLKNRPKLAAVTLLAPIIRQDTRWNSVFNMIERYVKLCEETDHFRLCIGLNAATRNLVPTYEGAHNEHNEIKMLHEVLKKFEATFKTLQLEDSNKMSFDRVRFYFDKLISEHPEISAYLAEDGANVHNKDFEKAICKIQAAVRSQDVTVNLDRNQKSAVQIFLNSTTNAVSEDDNEVERSFIDLADEEFEQQSRKRPRTMFPYRCTDHVATTSVIVERLFSRCGIIMRSHRRSMDPSTLEMLVMLRFNKDLWDELEVEKAMKRSSNLLQEFATPISGGGGVSCSSSSTSSSRS
;
A
#
# COMPACT_ATOMS: atom_id res chain seq x y z
N MET A 1 -2.69 2.02 26.50
CA MET A 1 -3.13 3.35 26.06
C MET A 1 -2.80 3.44 24.59
N SER A 2 -3.79 3.42 23.72
CA SER A 2 -3.59 3.69 22.29
C SER A 2 -3.44 5.20 22.14
N PHE A 3 -2.25 5.68 21.81
CA PHE A 3 -2.05 7.05 21.36
C PHE A 3 -2.68 7.14 19.95
N GLY A 4 -3.94 7.51 19.88
CA GLY A 4 -4.56 7.92 18.62
C GLY A 4 -4.12 9.34 18.35
N PHE A 5 -3.31 9.54 17.30
CA PHE A 5 -3.04 10.88 16.80
C PHE A 5 -4.34 11.50 16.30
N ALA A 6 -4.61 12.75 16.65
CA ALA A 6 -5.71 13.50 16.06
C ALA A 6 -5.40 13.80 14.58
N ALA A 7 -6.44 14.03 13.78
CA ALA A 7 -6.24 14.37 12.37
C ALA A 7 -5.43 15.65 12.17
N ASP A 8 -5.57 16.60 13.12
CA ASP A 8 -4.83 17.86 13.13
C ASP A 8 -3.33 17.60 13.31
N ASP A 9 -2.92 16.76 14.27
CA ASP A 9 -1.51 16.41 14.51
C ASP A 9 -0.88 15.76 13.28
N ILE A 10 -1.63 14.89 12.58
CA ILE A 10 -1.17 14.25 11.35
C ILE A 10 -1.08 15.30 10.23
N GLY A 11 -2.03 16.21 10.14
CA GLY A 11 -2.05 17.31 9.17
C GLY A 11 -0.83 18.21 9.32
N ASP A 12 -0.52 18.63 10.54
CA ASP A 12 0.66 19.45 10.86
C ASP A 12 1.96 18.71 10.47
N PHE A 13 2.07 17.45 10.86
CA PHE A 13 3.23 16.62 10.48
C PHE A 13 3.40 16.48 8.95
N VAL A 14 2.33 16.22 8.22
CA VAL A 14 2.37 16.13 6.75
C VAL A 14 2.75 17.47 6.13
N TYR A 15 2.26 18.58 6.68
CA TYR A 15 2.61 19.93 6.23
C TYR A 15 4.10 20.22 6.44
N ASP A 16 4.63 19.90 7.61
CA ASP A 16 6.05 20.09 7.94
C ASP A 16 6.95 19.29 7.00
N VAL A 17 6.62 18.01 6.78
CA VAL A 17 7.36 17.16 5.83
C VAL A 17 7.32 17.73 4.41
N LEU A 18 6.15 18.14 3.90
CA LEU A 18 6.07 18.74 2.57
C LEU A 18 6.89 20.02 2.47
N THR A 19 6.86 20.85 3.51
CA THR A 19 7.62 22.13 3.56
C THR A 19 9.12 21.88 3.53
N GLU A 20 9.61 20.85 4.22
CA GLU A 20 11.01 20.45 4.20
C GLU A 20 11.50 20.12 2.77
N TYR A 21 10.62 19.53 1.95
CA TYR A 21 10.88 19.25 0.54
C TYR A 21 10.50 20.40 -0.43
N GLY A 22 10.13 21.58 0.09
CA GLY A 22 9.77 22.75 -0.72
C GLY A 22 8.36 22.69 -1.31
N TYR A 23 7.47 21.87 -0.75
CA TYR A 23 6.07 21.74 -1.15
C TYR A 23 5.13 22.26 -0.08
N ASP A 24 3.86 22.41 -0.43
CA ASP A 24 2.74 22.63 0.50
C ASP A 24 1.56 21.70 0.10
N PHE A 25 0.40 21.84 0.76
CA PHE A 25 -0.76 21.02 0.46
C PHE A 25 -1.29 21.16 -0.99
N THR A 26 -0.84 22.15 -1.77
CA THR A 26 -1.21 22.23 -3.18
C THR A 26 -0.65 21.08 -4.02
N ALA A 27 0.44 20.46 -3.56
CA ALA A 27 1.05 19.29 -4.20
C ALA A 27 0.25 18.00 -4.01
N ILE A 28 -0.67 17.94 -3.01
CA ILE A 28 -1.46 16.75 -2.73
C ILE A 28 -2.62 16.65 -3.72
N GLU A 29 -2.67 15.61 -4.51
CA GLU A 29 -3.74 15.35 -5.47
C GLU A 29 -4.84 14.48 -4.88
N PHE A 30 -4.47 13.49 -4.07
CA PHE A 30 -5.34 12.53 -3.39
C PHE A 30 -4.63 11.97 -2.15
N LEU A 31 -5.38 11.29 -1.29
CA LEU A 31 -4.87 10.45 -0.22
C LEU A 31 -5.29 9.01 -0.48
N THR A 32 -4.46 8.05 -0.08
CA THR A 32 -4.83 6.62 -0.07
C THR A 32 -4.65 6.07 1.34
N GLY A 33 -5.69 5.47 1.87
CA GLY A 33 -5.67 4.92 3.22
C GLY A 33 -6.75 3.87 3.48
N ASP A 34 -6.77 3.35 4.69
CA ASP A 34 -7.89 2.54 5.14
C ASP A 34 -9.13 3.40 5.48
N ASN A 35 -10.21 2.75 5.90
CA ASN A 35 -11.46 3.43 6.24
C ASN A 35 -11.47 4.03 7.65
N ALA A 36 -10.32 4.25 8.28
CA ALA A 36 -10.24 4.92 9.56
C ALA A 36 -10.79 6.36 9.46
N TYR A 37 -11.62 6.74 10.43
CA TYR A 37 -12.23 8.08 10.49
C TYR A 37 -11.19 9.21 10.39
N VAL A 38 -10.01 9.01 10.95
CA VAL A 38 -8.92 10.00 10.95
C VAL A 38 -8.46 10.34 9.53
N ASN A 39 -8.45 9.37 8.61
CA ASN A 39 -8.03 9.59 7.22
C ASN A 39 -9.03 10.50 6.47
N GLY A 40 -10.34 10.30 6.71
CA GLY A 40 -11.38 11.18 6.16
C GLY A 40 -11.25 12.61 6.68
N LYS A 41 -11.03 12.76 7.99
CA LYS A 41 -10.81 14.08 8.61
C LYS A 41 -9.55 14.76 8.08
N LEU A 42 -8.48 14.04 7.86
CA LEU A 42 -7.26 14.59 7.26
C LEU A 42 -7.52 15.14 5.85
N ALA A 43 -8.25 14.40 5.02
CA ALA A 43 -8.64 14.86 3.68
C ALA A 43 -9.48 16.16 3.74
N ASP A 44 -10.43 16.22 4.68
CA ASP A 44 -11.23 17.41 4.93
C ASP A 44 -10.38 18.62 5.37
N LEU A 45 -9.46 18.43 6.30
CA LEU A 45 -8.55 19.48 6.80
C LEU A 45 -7.68 20.05 5.67
N ILE A 46 -7.08 19.18 4.86
CA ILE A 46 -6.28 19.62 3.70
C ILE A 46 -7.15 20.39 2.70
N SER A 47 -8.36 19.92 2.42
CA SER A 47 -9.31 20.59 1.53
C SER A 47 -9.70 21.97 2.06
N GLN A 48 -9.94 22.11 3.38
CA GLN A 48 -10.24 23.38 4.06
C GLN A 48 -9.03 24.32 4.02
N TRP A 49 -7.82 23.82 4.24
CA TRP A 49 -6.60 24.61 4.12
C TRP A 49 -6.43 25.18 2.71
N LEU A 50 -6.61 24.36 1.67
CA LEU A 50 -6.55 24.78 0.28
C LEU A 50 -7.56 25.91 -0.02
N TRP A 51 -8.78 25.79 0.51
CA TRP A 51 -9.79 26.82 0.38
C TRP A 51 -9.41 28.11 1.12
N ASN A 52 -9.00 28.01 2.37
CA ASN A 52 -8.76 29.15 3.24
C ASN A 52 -7.51 29.93 2.82
N GLN A 53 -6.39 29.22 2.58
CA GLN A 53 -5.08 29.81 2.33
C GLN A 53 -4.83 30.13 0.85
N LYS A 54 -5.26 29.27 -0.05
CA LYS A 54 -4.98 29.40 -1.50
C LYS A 54 -6.21 29.79 -2.33
N LYS A 55 -7.40 29.86 -1.72
CA LYS A 55 -8.68 30.09 -2.43
C LYS A 55 -8.98 29.06 -3.52
N LEU A 56 -8.40 27.86 -3.39
CA LEU A 56 -8.60 26.75 -4.30
C LEU A 56 -9.84 25.94 -3.88
N ARG A 57 -10.88 25.96 -4.72
CA ARG A 57 -12.10 25.14 -4.54
C ARG A 57 -11.84 23.69 -4.98
N ARG A 58 -10.95 23.02 -4.28
CA ARG A 58 -10.58 21.64 -4.57
C ARG A 58 -10.78 20.77 -3.34
N ILE A 59 -11.48 19.65 -3.53
CA ILE A 59 -11.58 18.60 -2.53
C ILE A 59 -10.42 17.63 -2.78
N VAL A 60 -9.66 17.30 -1.74
CA VAL A 60 -8.67 16.23 -1.79
C VAL A 60 -9.39 14.91 -1.54
N PRO A 61 -9.50 14.03 -2.54
CA PRO A 61 -10.22 12.78 -2.37
C PRO A 61 -9.42 11.79 -1.52
N LEU A 62 -10.12 11.07 -0.64
CA LEU A 62 -9.59 9.89 0.03
C LEU A 62 -9.98 8.65 -0.77
N VAL A 63 -8.97 7.94 -1.25
CA VAL A 63 -9.10 6.64 -1.91
C VAL A 63 -9.04 5.54 -0.87
N GLY A 64 -10.08 4.71 -0.81
CA GLY A 64 -10.12 3.57 0.09
C GLY A 64 -9.17 2.46 -0.36
N CYS A 65 -8.32 1.97 0.55
CA CYS A 65 -7.40 0.86 0.27
C CYS A 65 -8.16 -0.41 -0.17
N ALA A 66 -7.98 -0.83 -1.42
CA ALA A 66 -8.65 -2.01 -1.97
C ALA A 66 -8.36 -3.29 -1.19
N ALA A 67 -7.12 -3.47 -0.70
CA ALA A 67 -6.77 -4.63 0.13
C ALA A 67 -7.52 -4.62 1.47
N HIS A 68 -7.74 -3.45 2.08
CA HIS A 68 -8.53 -3.32 3.30
C HIS A 68 -10.02 -3.59 3.05
N ARG A 69 -10.57 -3.09 1.94
CA ARG A 69 -11.97 -3.38 1.53
C ARG A 69 -12.18 -4.87 1.31
N LEU A 70 -11.22 -5.56 0.65
CA LEU A 70 -11.26 -7.01 0.48
C LEU A 70 -11.20 -7.75 1.82
N ASN A 71 -10.36 -7.28 2.77
CA ASN A 71 -10.29 -7.87 4.10
C ASN A 71 -11.63 -7.78 4.84
N LEU A 72 -12.29 -6.64 4.80
CA LEU A 72 -13.60 -6.44 5.42
C LEU A 72 -14.68 -7.31 4.76
N ALA A 73 -14.66 -7.43 3.43
CA ALA A 73 -15.58 -8.27 2.67
C ALA A 73 -15.48 -9.74 3.07
N VAL A 74 -14.26 -10.26 3.18
CA VAL A 74 -14.06 -11.67 3.60
C VAL A 74 -14.43 -11.88 5.07
N GLN A 75 -14.13 -10.93 5.96
CA GLN A 75 -14.56 -11.00 7.36
C GLN A 75 -16.09 -11.07 7.47
N HIS A 76 -16.80 -10.27 6.66
CA HIS A 76 -18.26 -10.32 6.59
C HIS A 76 -18.77 -11.66 6.03
N LEU A 77 -18.19 -12.16 4.94
CA LEU A 77 -18.55 -13.46 4.37
C LEU A 77 -18.41 -14.62 5.37
N LEU A 78 -17.39 -14.54 6.25
CA LEU A 78 -17.11 -15.55 7.28
C LEU A 78 -17.80 -15.29 8.61
N SER A 79 -18.63 -14.25 8.70
CA SER A 79 -19.36 -13.94 9.93
C SER A 79 -20.53 -14.90 10.15
N ILE A 80 -20.97 -15.00 11.39
CA ILE A 80 -22.11 -15.86 11.77
C ILE A 80 -23.41 -15.41 11.10
N GLU A 81 -23.56 -14.11 10.84
CA GLU A 81 -24.76 -13.52 10.24
C GLU A 81 -24.93 -13.91 8.77
N VAL A 82 -23.81 -14.18 8.07
CA VAL A 82 -23.82 -14.51 6.64
C VAL A 82 -23.70 -16.01 6.42
N ASN A 83 -22.80 -16.69 7.17
CA ASN A 83 -22.57 -18.11 6.99
C ASN A 83 -22.27 -18.80 8.33
N GLU A 84 -23.31 -19.15 9.07
CA GLU A 84 -23.21 -19.83 10.37
C GLU A 84 -22.41 -21.15 10.26
N VAL A 85 -22.63 -21.92 9.19
CA VAL A 85 -21.94 -23.21 9.00
C VAL A 85 -20.44 -23.02 8.91
N TRP A 86 -19.97 -22.11 8.06
CA TRP A 86 -18.54 -21.84 7.93
C TRP A 86 -17.95 -21.24 9.19
N TYR A 87 -18.68 -20.34 9.84
CA TYR A 87 -18.24 -19.73 11.11
C TYR A 87 -17.99 -20.81 12.19
N GLU A 88 -18.93 -21.74 12.40
CA GLU A 88 -18.77 -22.82 13.40
C GLU A 88 -17.68 -23.82 12.99
N LEU A 89 -17.54 -24.15 11.70
CA LEU A 89 -16.44 -25.00 11.22
C LEU A 89 -15.07 -24.34 11.44
N ILE A 90 -14.93 -23.05 11.20
CA ILE A 90 -13.70 -22.29 11.46
C ILE A 90 -13.34 -22.36 12.96
N LYS A 91 -14.32 -22.19 13.86
CA LYS A 91 -14.12 -22.31 15.31
C LYS A 91 -13.68 -23.72 15.69
N LYS A 92 -14.32 -24.74 15.12
CA LYS A 92 -14.01 -26.14 15.36
C LYS A 92 -12.58 -26.47 14.95
N ILE A 93 -12.17 -26.03 13.73
CA ILE A 93 -10.80 -26.21 13.23
C ILE A 93 -9.80 -25.43 14.09
N HIS A 94 -10.11 -24.21 14.49
CA HIS A 94 -9.25 -23.43 15.37
C HIS A 94 -8.98 -24.18 16.68
N SER A 95 -10.03 -24.70 17.32
CA SER A 95 -9.92 -25.47 18.54
C SER A 95 -9.10 -26.75 18.33
N LEU A 96 -9.29 -27.46 17.20
CA LEU A 96 -8.47 -28.60 16.81
C LEU A 96 -7.00 -28.23 16.67
N MET A 97 -6.66 -27.15 15.97
CA MET A 97 -5.28 -26.70 15.78
C MET A 97 -4.60 -26.31 17.10
N VAL A 98 -5.33 -25.69 18.03
CA VAL A 98 -4.84 -25.37 19.38
C VAL A 98 -4.51 -26.66 20.12
N GLU A 99 -5.42 -27.65 20.10
CA GLU A 99 -5.21 -28.95 20.77
C GLU A 99 -4.05 -29.75 20.15
N LEU A 100 -3.92 -29.76 18.81
CA LEU A 100 -2.82 -30.44 18.13
C LEU A 100 -1.46 -29.78 18.42
N ARG A 101 -1.44 -28.49 18.74
CA ARG A 101 -0.22 -27.75 19.11
C ARG A 101 0.20 -27.98 20.56
N SER A 102 -0.69 -28.53 21.40
CA SER A 102 -0.41 -28.77 22.81
C SER A 102 0.78 -29.72 23.01
N LEU A 103 1.48 -29.60 24.14
CA LEU A 103 2.62 -30.45 24.47
C LEU A 103 2.25 -31.95 24.48
N LYS A 104 1.00 -32.27 24.78
CA LYS A 104 0.48 -33.65 24.83
C LYS A 104 0.27 -34.23 23.43
N ASN A 105 -0.21 -33.47 22.48
CA ASN A 105 -0.60 -33.98 21.16
C ASN A 105 0.47 -33.73 20.09
N ARG A 106 1.34 -32.74 20.27
CA ARG A 106 2.42 -32.40 19.33
C ARG A 106 3.34 -33.56 18.98
N PRO A 107 3.82 -34.40 19.95
CA PRO A 107 4.63 -35.58 19.62
C PRO A 107 3.89 -36.63 18.81
N LYS A 108 2.58 -36.78 19.06
CA LYS A 108 1.74 -37.75 18.34
C LYS A 108 1.53 -37.32 16.88
N LEU A 109 1.30 -36.02 16.65
CA LEU A 109 1.22 -35.48 15.31
C LEU A 109 2.55 -35.61 14.58
N ALA A 110 3.67 -35.27 15.24
CA ALA A 110 5.02 -35.37 14.65
C ALA A 110 5.41 -36.81 14.27
N ALA A 111 4.78 -37.82 14.84
CA ALA A 111 4.98 -39.22 14.47
C ALA A 111 4.33 -39.59 13.12
N VAL A 112 3.36 -38.78 12.62
CA VAL A 112 2.61 -39.08 11.39
C VAL A 112 2.85 -38.05 10.29
N THR A 113 3.26 -36.80 10.62
CA THR A 113 3.55 -35.75 9.66
C THR A 113 4.54 -34.74 10.20
N LEU A 114 5.28 -34.07 9.28
CA LEU A 114 6.16 -32.94 9.60
C LEU A 114 5.39 -31.59 9.64
N LEU A 115 4.13 -31.56 9.25
CA LEU A 115 3.33 -30.34 9.21
C LEU A 115 2.94 -29.90 10.62
N ALA A 116 3.36 -28.71 11.02
CA ALA A 116 2.95 -28.11 12.28
C ALA A 116 1.57 -27.44 12.17
N PRO A 117 0.71 -27.50 13.21
CA PRO A 117 -0.58 -26.81 13.23
C PRO A 117 -0.40 -25.29 13.13
N ILE A 118 -1.27 -24.64 12.36
CA ILE A 118 -1.36 -23.18 12.25
C ILE A 118 -2.62 -22.72 12.96
N ILE A 119 -2.48 -21.74 13.87
CA ILE A 119 -3.58 -21.14 14.63
C ILE A 119 -3.93 -19.81 13.96
N ARG A 120 -5.22 -19.52 13.77
CA ARG A 120 -5.66 -18.22 13.28
C ARG A 120 -5.35 -17.11 14.28
N GLN A 121 -5.17 -15.89 13.76
CA GLN A 121 -5.15 -14.65 14.52
C GLN A 121 -6.38 -13.82 14.12
N ASP A 122 -6.96 -13.09 15.05
CA ASP A 122 -8.25 -12.42 14.83
C ASP A 122 -8.14 -11.13 14.00
N THR A 123 -6.93 -10.65 13.70
CA THR A 123 -6.72 -9.36 13.05
C THR A 123 -6.89 -9.38 11.53
N ARG A 124 -6.65 -10.50 10.87
CA ARG A 124 -6.71 -10.62 9.40
C ARG A 124 -7.21 -11.98 8.97
N TRP A 125 -8.09 -12.01 7.97
CA TRP A 125 -8.68 -13.24 7.41
C TRP A 125 -7.64 -14.20 6.80
N ASN A 126 -6.49 -13.70 6.32
CA ASN A 126 -5.41 -14.56 5.79
C ASN A 126 -4.95 -15.61 6.80
N SER A 127 -5.03 -15.31 8.09
CA SER A 127 -4.70 -16.28 9.13
C SER A 127 -5.71 -17.43 9.18
N VAL A 128 -6.99 -17.15 8.87
CA VAL A 128 -8.05 -18.16 8.72
C VAL A 128 -7.75 -19.03 7.50
N PHE A 129 -7.43 -18.41 6.35
CA PHE A 129 -7.06 -19.14 5.14
C PHE A 129 -5.88 -20.11 5.40
N ASN A 130 -4.79 -19.61 6.00
CA ASN A 130 -3.61 -20.41 6.31
C ASN A 130 -3.93 -21.58 7.27
N MET A 131 -4.83 -21.36 8.21
CA MET A 131 -5.28 -22.40 9.12
C MET A 131 -6.11 -23.49 8.39
N ILE A 132 -7.06 -23.09 7.55
CA ILE A 132 -7.90 -24.00 6.75
C ILE A 132 -7.03 -24.78 5.76
N GLU A 133 -6.14 -24.09 5.02
CA GLU A 133 -5.18 -24.73 4.10
C GLU A 133 -4.31 -25.76 4.84
N ARG A 134 -3.85 -25.43 6.06
CA ARG A 134 -3.07 -26.35 6.88
C ARG A 134 -3.89 -27.58 7.29
N TYR A 135 -5.16 -27.39 7.64
CA TYR A 135 -6.05 -28.50 7.96
C TYR A 135 -6.24 -29.44 6.76
N VAL A 136 -6.52 -28.89 5.57
CA VAL A 136 -6.68 -29.68 4.35
C VAL A 136 -5.42 -30.48 4.04
N LYS A 137 -4.24 -29.85 4.09
CA LYS A 137 -2.94 -30.53 3.90
C LYS A 137 -2.67 -31.63 4.94
N LEU A 138 -3.03 -31.39 6.21
CA LEU A 138 -2.89 -32.43 7.24
C LEU A 138 -3.76 -33.64 6.93
N CYS A 139 -5.00 -33.44 6.48
CA CYS A 139 -5.88 -34.53 6.10
C CYS A 139 -5.39 -35.32 4.87
N GLU A 140 -4.82 -34.61 3.89
CA GLU A 140 -4.29 -35.23 2.65
C GLU A 140 -3.02 -36.07 2.95
N GLU A 141 -2.08 -35.54 3.75
CA GLU A 141 -0.83 -36.25 4.06
C GLU A 141 -1.00 -37.44 5.02
N THR A 142 -1.95 -37.31 5.96
CA THR A 142 -2.01 -38.28 7.07
C THR A 142 -3.07 -39.36 6.86
N ASP A 143 -3.85 -39.31 5.76
CA ASP A 143 -5.13 -39.98 5.71
C ASP A 143 -5.98 -39.60 6.96
N HIS A 144 -7.16 -39.02 6.78
CA HIS A 144 -8.00 -38.46 7.86
C HIS A 144 -8.10 -39.40 9.11
N PHE A 145 -8.10 -40.70 8.89
CA PHE A 145 -8.13 -41.71 9.96
C PHE A 145 -6.87 -41.68 10.84
N ARG A 146 -5.68 -41.45 10.27
CA ARG A 146 -4.41 -41.38 11.00
C ARG A 146 -4.32 -40.14 11.89
N LEU A 147 -4.93 -39.02 11.46
CA LEU A 147 -5.00 -37.81 12.27
C LEU A 147 -5.70 -38.08 13.62
N CYS A 148 -6.63 -39.03 13.66
CA CYS A 148 -7.38 -39.38 14.84
C CYS A 148 -6.65 -40.40 15.77
N ILE A 149 -5.57 -41.06 15.28
CA ILE A 149 -4.86 -42.09 16.06
C ILE A 149 -4.16 -41.45 17.27
N GLY A 150 -4.42 -41.99 18.43
CA GLY A 150 -3.80 -41.58 19.69
C GLY A 150 -4.34 -40.28 20.28
N LEU A 151 -5.28 -39.59 19.62
CA LEU A 151 -5.98 -38.45 20.23
C LEU A 151 -6.98 -38.91 21.27
N ASN A 152 -7.17 -38.13 22.35
CA ASN A 152 -8.22 -38.40 23.33
C ASN A 152 -9.61 -38.11 22.72
N ALA A 153 -10.69 -38.61 23.40
CA ALA A 153 -12.05 -38.44 22.91
C ALA A 153 -12.45 -36.98 22.70
N ALA A 154 -12.04 -36.06 23.58
CA ALA A 154 -12.36 -34.65 23.47
C ALA A 154 -11.70 -34.01 22.23
N THR A 155 -10.42 -34.28 21.99
CA THR A 155 -9.71 -33.78 20.79
C THR A 155 -10.24 -34.43 19.51
N ARG A 156 -10.62 -35.71 19.57
CA ARG A 156 -11.19 -36.43 18.43
C ARG A 156 -12.54 -35.84 18.00
N ASN A 157 -13.37 -35.38 18.93
CA ASN A 157 -14.66 -34.73 18.64
C ASN A 157 -14.49 -33.36 17.93
N LEU A 158 -13.29 -32.78 17.98
CA LEU A 158 -12.97 -31.54 17.22
C LEU A 158 -12.57 -31.84 15.78
N VAL A 159 -12.27 -33.08 15.43
CA VAL A 159 -11.96 -33.45 14.04
C VAL A 159 -13.26 -33.41 13.23
N PRO A 160 -13.31 -32.63 12.12
CA PRO A 160 -14.49 -32.58 11.29
C PRO A 160 -14.92 -33.96 10.78
N THR A 161 -16.21 -34.16 10.70
CA THR A 161 -16.79 -35.45 10.24
C THR A 161 -16.52 -35.65 8.74
N TYR A 162 -16.24 -36.90 8.38
CA TYR A 162 -15.90 -37.28 6.99
C TYR A 162 -17.04 -38.04 6.29
N GLU A 163 -17.96 -38.60 7.06
CA GLU A 163 -19.06 -39.43 6.59
C GLU A 163 -20.41 -38.88 7.08
N GLY A 164 -21.47 -39.19 6.32
CA GLY A 164 -22.84 -38.86 6.68
C GLY A 164 -23.45 -37.69 5.88
N ALA A 165 -24.69 -37.37 6.19
CA ALA A 165 -25.48 -36.33 5.52
C ALA A 165 -24.86 -34.92 5.67
N HIS A 166 -24.04 -34.69 6.69
CA HIS A 166 -23.28 -33.48 6.93
C HIS A 166 -21.79 -33.79 6.93
N ASN A 167 -21.18 -33.88 5.76
CA ASN A 167 -19.75 -34.07 5.61
C ASN A 167 -19.02 -32.75 5.83
N GLU A 168 -18.68 -32.45 7.09
CA GLU A 168 -17.98 -31.21 7.48
C GLU A 168 -16.65 -31.03 6.72
N HIS A 169 -15.95 -32.13 6.42
CA HIS A 169 -14.70 -32.05 5.67
C HIS A 169 -14.92 -31.55 4.23
N ASN A 170 -16.00 -31.94 3.57
CA ASN A 170 -16.33 -31.42 2.23
C ASN A 170 -16.70 -29.94 2.30
N GLU A 171 -17.46 -29.50 3.31
CA GLU A 171 -17.76 -28.09 3.52
C GLU A 171 -16.48 -27.27 3.72
N ILE A 172 -15.50 -27.79 4.47
CA ILE A 172 -14.20 -27.14 4.64
C ILE A 172 -13.41 -27.07 3.33
N LYS A 173 -13.47 -28.10 2.49
CA LYS A 173 -12.85 -28.05 1.17
C LYS A 173 -13.52 -27.01 0.26
N MET A 174 -14.84 -26.91 0.29
CA MET A 174 -15.57 -25.85 -0.42
C MET A 174 -15.16 -24.45 0.08
N LEU A 175 -15.13 -24.25 1.39
CA LEU A 175 -14.64 -23.02 1.99
C LEU A 175 -13.19 -22.72 1.56
N HIS A 176 -12.32 -23.73 1.55
CA HIS A 176 -10.92 -23.57 1.12
C HIS A 176 -10.83 -23.08 -0.35
N GLU A 177 -11.61 -23.69 -1.27
CA GLU A 177 -11.63 -23.25 -2.67
C GLU A 177 -12.17 -21.83 -2.85
N VAL A 178 -13.16 -21.43 -2.07
CA VAL A 178 -13.64 -20.05 -2.04
C VAL A 178 -12.54 -19.10 -1.54
N LEU A 179 -11.92 -19.41 -0.40
CA LEU A 179 -10.87 -18.57 0.18
C LEU A 179 -9.62 -18.47 -0.72
N LYS A 180 -9.29 -19.48 -1.52
CA LYS A 180 -8.22 -19.40 -2.52
C LYS A 180 -8.42 -18.27 -3.53
N LYS A 181 -9.66 -18.02 -3.97
CA LYS A 181 -9.96 -16.94 -4.93
C LYS A 181 -9.69 -15.59 -4.29
N PHE A 182 -10.11 -15.40 -3.05
CA PHE A 182 -9.82 -14.19 -2.29
C PHE A 182 -8.33 -14.01 -2.02
N GLU A 183 -7.62 -15.10 -1.68
CA GLU A 183 -6.17 -15.06 -1.46
C GLU A 183 -5.39 -14.72 -2.74
N ALA A 184 -5.78 -15.25 -3.88
CA ALA A 184 -5.20 -14.90 -5.17
C ALA A 184 -5.41 -13.43 -5.50
N THR A 185 -6.63 -12.92 -5.30
CA THR A 185 -6.95 -11.49 -5.48
C THR A 185 -6.15 -10.62 -4.51
N PHE A 186 -6.09 -11.00 -3.23
CA PHE A 186 -5.36 -10.27 -2.21
C PHE A 186 -3.86 -10.20 -2.50
N LYS A 187 -3.25 -11.32 -2.90
CA LYS A 187 -1.84 -11.35 -3.33
C LYS A 187 -1.59 -10.42 -4.52
N THR A 188 -2.50 -10.42 -5.49
CA THR A 188 -2.41 -9.55 -6.66
C THR A 188 -2.49 -8.07 -6.27
N LEU A 189 -3.37 -7.70 -5.32
CA LEU A 189 -3.46 -6.34 -4.79
C LEU A 189 -2.21 -5.93 -3.97
N GLN A 190 -1.43 -6.90 -3.50
CA GLN A 190 -0.22 -6.69 -2.73
C GLN A 190 1.07 -6.70 -3.56
N LEU A 191 1.04 -6.94 -4.86
CA LEU A 191 2.25 -6.95 -5.68
C LEU A 191 3.01 -5.63 -5.57
N GLU A 192 4.34 -5.70 -5.59
CA GLU A 192 5.22 -4.53 -5.41
C GLU A 192 5.07 -3.50 -6.53
N ASP A 193 4.63 -3.94 -7.69
CA ASP A 193 4.42 -3.12 -8.86
C ASP A 193 3.02 -2.45 -8.81
N SER A 194 2.85 -1.54 -7.84
CA SER A 194 1.59 -0.78 -7.66
C SER A 194 1.18 -0.01 -8.92
N ASN A 195 2.13 0.33 -9.79
CA ASN A 195 1.89 0.98 -11.08
C ASN A 195 1.14 0.08 -12.08
N LYS A 196 1.06 -1.23 -11.81
CA LYS A 196 0.30 -2.19 -12.65
C LYS A 196 -1.11 -2.47 -12.14
N MET A 197 -1.46 -1.99 -10.95
CA MET A 197 -2.77 -2.22 -10.33
C MET A 197 -3.67 -0.99 -10.48
N SER A 198 -4.27 -0.85 -11.65
CA SER A 198 -5.20 0.24 -11.95
C SER A 198 -6.60 0.02 -11.31
N PHE A 199 -7.37 1.11 -11.13
CA PHE A 199 -8.71 1.06 -10.54
C PHE A 199 -9.67 0.20 -11.33
N ASP A 200 -9.63 0.25 -12.66
CA ASP A 200 -10.48 -0.56 -13.52
C ASP A 200 -10.16 -2.05 -13.42
N ARG A 201 -8.89 -2.41 -13.16
CA ARG A 201 -8.49 -3.79 -12.90
C ARG A 201 -8.96 -4.28 -11.54
N VAL A 202 -8.81 -3.45 -10.50
CA VAL A 202 -9.36 -3.72 -9.16
C VAL A 202 -10.87 -3.90 -9.25
N ARG A 203 -11.56 -2.99 -9.96
CA ARG A 203 -13.01 -3.07 -10.17
C ARG A 203 -13.40 -4.39 -10.83
N PHE A 204 -12.72 -4.78 -11.90
CA PHE A 204 -12.96 -6.05 -12.58
C PHE A 204 -12.85 -7.26 -11.63
N TYR A 205 -11.82 -7.29 -10.77
CA TYR A 205 -11.69 -8.38 -9.77
C TYR A 205 -12.80 -8.35 -8.74
N PHE A 206 -13.18 -7.18 -8.26
CA PHE A 206 -14.26 -7.04 -7.29
C PHE A 206 -15.61 -7.44 -7.87
N ASP A 207 -15.92 -7.03 -9.10
CA ASP A 207 -17.15 -7.42 -9.80
C ASP A 207 -17.22 -8.94 -9.98
N LYS A 208 -16.09 -9.56 -10.29
CA LYS A 208 -16.00 -11.02 -10.42
C LYS A 208 -16.29 -11.71 -9.07
N LEU A 209 -15.73 -11.22 -7.98
CA LEU A 209 -16.00 -11.75 -6.64
C LEU A 209 -17.45 -11.53 -6.21
N ILE A 210 -18.04 -10.35 -6.48
CA ILE A 210 -19.45 -10.05 -6.19
C ILE A 210 -20.39 -10.97 -7.01
N SER A 211 -20.04 -11.28 -8.25
CA SER A 211 -20.88 -12.17 -9.07
C SER A 211 -21.00 -13.59 -8.49
N GLU A 212 -19.99 -14.03 -7.76
CA GLU A 212 -19.98 -15.34 -7.10
C GLU A 212 -20.51 -15.28 -5.65
N HIS A 213 -20.31 -14.11 -4.99
CA HIS A 213 -20.66 -13.87 -3.59
C HIS A 213 -21.37 -12.51 -3.44
N PRO A 214 -22.66 -12.41 -3.79
CA PRO A 214 -23.41 -11.12 -3.76
C PRO A 214 -23.45 -10.45 -2.38
N GLU A 215 -23.35 -11.22 -1.29
CA GLU A 215 -23.37 -10.77 0.09
C GLU A 215 -22.23 -9.80 0.43
N ILE A 216 -21.11 -9.86 -0.30
CA ILE A 216 -19.96 -8.95 -0.07
C ILE A 216 -20.10 -7.62 -0.83
N SER A 217 -21.17 -7.42 -1.58
CA SER A 217 -21.34 -6.21 -2.42
C SER A 217 -21.31 -4.91 -1.61
N ALA A 218 -21.81 -4.92 -0.37
CA ALA A 218 -21.74 -3.75 0.53
C ALA A 218 -20.31 -3.23 0.73
N TYR A 219 -19.29 -4.08 0.61
CA TYR A 219 -17.88 -3.73 0.79
C TYR A 219 -17.12 -3.51 -0.51
N LEU A 220 -17.46 -4.25 -1.57
CA LEU A 220 -16.69 -4.26 -2.80
C LEU A 220 -17.37 -3.51 -3.97
N ALA A 221 -18.67 -3.23 -3.88
CA ALA A 221 -19.36 -2.50 -4.94
C ALA A 221 -18.77 -1.10 -5.15
N GLU A 222 -18.96 -0.56 -6.34
CA GLU A 222 -18.49 0.77 -6.75
C GLU A 222 -19.08 1.89 -5.87
N ASP A 223 -20.29 1.67 -5.37
CA ASP A 223 -21.03 2.56 -4.47
C ASP A 223 -21.10 2.05 -3.03
N GLY A 224 -20.26 1.08 -2.69
CA GLY A 224 -20.21 0.50 -1.36
C GLY A 224 -20.11 1.53 -0.23
N ALA A 225 -20.58 1.18 0.96
CA ALA A 225 -20.60 2.08 2.12
C ALA A 225 -19.20 2.56 2.55
N ASN A 226 -18.18 1.77 2.25
CA ASN A 226 -16.78 2.05 2.55
C ASN A 226 -16.01 2.78 1.43
N VAL A 227 -16.71 3.28 0.41
CA VAL A 227 -16.12 4.14 -0.64
C VAL A 227 -16.31 5.59 -0.24
N HIS A 228 -15.22 6.30 0.06
CA HIS A 228 -15.27 7.69 0.53
C HIS A 228 -15.63 8.68 -0.59
N ASN A 229 -14.93 8.62 -1.71
CA ASN A 229 -15.10 9.54 -2.83
C ASN A 229 -15.57 8.79 -4.08
N LYS A 230 -16.85 8.39 -4.11
CA LYS A 230 -17.45 7.56 -5.17
C LYS A 230 -17.25 8.15 -6.57
N ASP A 231 -17.51 9.44 -6.74
CA ASP A 231 -17.38 10.11 -8.03
C ASP A 231 -15.94 10.15 -8.52
N PHE A 232 -14.98 10.32 -7.60
CA PHE A 232 -13.55 10.27 -7.92
C PHE A 232 -13.11 8.87 -8.37
N GLU A 233 -13.39 7.83 -7.55
CA GLU A 233 -13.00 6.46 -7.87
C GLU A 233 -13.64 5.99 -9.19
N LYS A 234 -14.92 6.29 -9.42
CA LYS A 234 -15.63 6.01 -10.68
C LYS A 234 -15.00 6.72 -11.88
N ALA A 235 -14.65 7.99 -11.71
CA ALA A 235 -14.04 8.76 -12.79
C ALA A 235 -12.65 8.23 -13.16
N ILE A 236 -11.78 7.96 -12.17
CA ILE A 236 -10.46 7.37 -12.40
C ILE A 236 -10.56 6.00 -13.06
N CYS A 237 -11.48 5.15 -12.61
CA CYS A 237 -11.74 3.85 -13.22
C CYS A 237 -12.10 3.98 -14.71
N LYS A 238 -13.02 4.89 -15.07
CA LYS A 238 -13.42 5.16 -16.47
C LYS A 238 -12.26 5.73 -17.30
N ILE A 239 -11.46 6.65 -16.73
CA ILE A 239 -10.29 7.22 -17.40
C ILE A 239 -9.27 6.13 -17.72
N GLN A 240 -8.91 5.29 -16.75
CA GLN A 240 -7.95 4.22 -16.94
C GLN A 240 -8.45 3.13 -17.90
N ALA A 241 -9.75 2.80 -17.85
CA ALA A 241 -10.36 1.89 -18.81
C ALA A 241 -10.31 2.44 -20.26
N ALA A 242 -10.59 3.74 -20.45
CA ALA A 242 -10.52 4.40 -21.73
C ALA A 242 -9.07 4.43 -22.28
N VAL A 243 -8.09 4.75 -21.44
CA VAL A 243 -6.66 4.69 -21.82
C VAL A 243 -6.28 3.30 -22.29
N ARG A 244 -6.73 2.26 -21.58
CA ARG A 244 -6.43 0.87 -21.95
C ARG A 244 -7.10 0.43 -23.25
N SER A 245 -8.34 0.83 -23.47
CA SER A 245 -9.07 0.54 -24.71
C SER A 245 -8.67 1.45 -25.88
N GLN A 246 -7.75 2.40 -25.66
CA GLN A 246 -7.38 3.44 -26.63
C GLN A 246 -8.58 4.27 -27.11
N ASP A 247 -9.62 4.38 -26.26
CA ASP A 247 -10.76 5.21 -26.53
C ASP A 247 -10.45 6.67 -26.10
N VAL A 248 -10.64 7.61 -27.01
CA VAL A 248 -10.38 9.03 -26.75
C VAL A 248 -11.53 9.69 -26.01
N THR A 249 -12.69 9.03 -25.95
CA THR A 249 -13.90 9.58 -25.33
C THR A 249 -14.14 8.95 -23.96
N VAL A 250 -14.10 9.77 -22.90
CA VAL A 250 -14.47 9.36 -21.56
C VAL A 250 -15.81 9.97 -21.18
N ASN A 251 -16.81 9.14 -21.00
CA ASN A 251 -18.14 9.63 -20.60
C ASN A 251 -18.22 9.76 -19.07
N LEU A 252 -17.96 10.98 -18.57
CA LEU A 252 -18.08 11.36 -17.17
C LEU A 252 -19.29 12.26 -16.98
N ASP A 253 -20.03 12.05 -15.90
CA ASP A 253 -21.06 12.99 -15.46
C ASP A 253 -20.45 14.28 -14.85
N ARG A 254 -21.30 15.23 -14.44
CA ARG A 254 -20.86 16.52 -13.91
C ARG A 254 -20.02 16.38 -12.64
N ASN A 255 -20.44 15.50 -11.72
CA ASN A 255 -19.76 15.29 -10.44
C ASN A 255 -18.41 14.61 -10.65
N GLN A 256 -18.37 13.57 -11.49
CA GLN A 256 -17.15 12.88 -11.88
C GLN A 256 -16.14 13.82 -12.54
N LYS A 257 -16.58 14.68 -13.48
CA LYS A 257 -15.72 15.70 -14.10
C LYS A 257 -15.14 16.67 -13.07
N SER A 258 -15.97 17.11 -12.12
CA SER A 258 -15.51 17.99 -11.04
C SER A 258 -14.47 17.30 -10.15
N ALA A 259 -14.69 16.03 -9.81
CA ALA A 259 -13.80 15.27 -8.94
C ALA A 259 -12.40 15.03 -9.52
N VAL A 260 -12.28 14.92 -10.85
CA VAL A 260 -11.01 14.66 -11.55
C VAL A 260 -10.47 15.87 -12.29
N GLN A 261 -10.96 17.08 -12.01
CA GLN A 261 -10.56 18.30 -12.68
C GLN A 261 -9.03 18.55 -12.63
N ILE A 262 -8.38 18.13 -11.56
CA ILE A 262 -6.93 18.27 -11.38
C ILE A 262 -6.12 17.46 -12.41
N PHE A 263 -6.71 16.43 -13.01
CA PHE A 263 -6.06 15.58 -14.01
C PHE A 263 -6.34 16.02 -15.44
N LEU A 264 -7.09 17.12 -15.66
CA LEU A 264 -7.25 17.67 -16.99
C LEU A 264 -5.92 18.16 -17.53
N ASN A 265 -5.62 17.82 -18.79
CA ASN A 265 -4.51 18.41 -19.51
C ASN A 265 -4.77 19.90 -19.68
N SER A 266 -3.87 20.74 -19.13
CA SER A 266 -3.92 22.18 -19.36
C SER A 266 -3.65 22.43 -20.84
N THR A 267 -4.65 22.84 -21.60
CA THR A 267 -4.50 23.36 -22.97
C THR A 267 -3.90 24.76 -22.90
N THR A 268 -2.66 24.86 -22.43
CA THR A 268 -1.83 26.08 -22.59
C THR A 268 -0.52 25.65 -23.21
N ASN A 269 -0.56 25.29 -24.49
CA ASN A 269 0.59 25.45 -25.33
C ASN A 269 0.55 26.87 -25.85
N ALA A 270 0.99 27.82 -25.03
CA ALA A 270 1.69 28.98 -25.55
C ALA A 270 3.02 28.42 -26.06
N VAL A 271 3.11 28.16 -27.34
CA VAL A 271 4.38 28.05 -28.05
C VAL A 271 5.02 29.40 -27.86
N SER A 272 6.04 29.49 -27.03
CA SER A 272 6.99 30.58 -27.08
C SER A 272 7.75 30.41 -28.39
N GLU A 273 7.34 31.16 -29.41
CA GLU A 273 8.15 31.38 -30.58
C GLU A 273 9.35 32.21 -30.10
N ASP A 274 10.46 31.52 -29.89
CA ASP A 274 11.77 32.17 -29.79
C ASP A 274 12.23 32.37 -31.23
N ASP A 275 12.02 33.59 -31.72
CA ASP A 275 12.52 34.06 -33.00
C ASP A 275 14.05 34.16 -32.98
N ASN A 276 14.72 33.03 -33.20
CA ASN A 276 16.10 33.00 -33.67
C ASN A 276 16.10 32.55 -35.13
N GLU A 277 16.27 33.47 -36.02
CA GLU A 277 16.56 33.20 -37.43
C GLU A 277 17.89 32.43 -37.55
N VAL A 278 17.78 31.12 -37.59
CA VAL A 278 18.85 30.22 -38.04
C VAL A 278 18.54 29.84 -39.48
N GLU A 279 19.49 30.05 -40.40
CA GLU A 279 19.41 29.58 -41.79
C GLU A 279 19.05 28.07 -41.78
N ARG A 280 17.82 27.77 -42.20
CA ARG A 280 17.30 26.40 -42.18
C ARG A 280 17.61 25.70 -43.48
N SER A 281 18.12 24.47 -43.41
CA SER A 281 18.38 23.60 -44.52
C SER A 281 17.09 23.22 -45.27
N PHE A 282 17.15 22.94 -46.58
CA PHE A 282 16.05 22.39 -47.36
C PHE A 282 15.46 21.11 -46.76
N ILE A 283 16.29 20.31 -46.13
CA ILE A 283 15.86 19.07 -45.44
C ILE A 283 15.04 19.39 -44.22
N ASP A 284 15.43 20.40 -43.41
CA ASP A 284 14.70 20.80 -42.20
C ASP A 284 13.29 21.33 -42.59
N LEU A 285 13.18 22.06 -43.69
CA LEU A 285 11.89 22.54 -44.21
C LEU A 285 11.03 21.40 -44.76
N ALA A 286 11.64 20.42 -45.42
CA ALA A 286 10.94 19.26 -45.96
C ALA A 286 10.46 18.32 -44.83
N ASP A 287 11.23 18.15 -43.77
CA ASP A 287 10.86 17.39 -42.59
C ASP A 287 9.75 18.09 -41.79
N GLU A 288 9.80 19.42 -41.67
CA GLU A 288 8.69 20.23 -41.11
C GLU A 288 7.40 20.07 -41.91
N GLU A 289 7.47 20.11 -43.26
CA GLU A 289 6.31 19.90 -44.13
C GLU A 289 5.76 18.45 -44.01
N PHE A 290 6.63 17.47 -43.91
CA PHE A 290 6.25 16.07 -43.71
C PHE A 290 5.59 15.88 -42.34
N GLU A 291 6.14 16.47 -41.31
CA GLU A 291 5.53 16.45 -39.96
C GLU A 291 4.22 17.23 -39.93
N GLN A 292 4.10 18.39 -40.60
CA GLN A 292 2.84 19.15 -40.70
C GLN A 292 1.78 18.39 -41.49
N GLN A 293 2.14 17.62 -42.51
CA GLN A 293 1.21 16.74 -43.23
C GLN A 293 0.79 15.54 -42.39
N SER A 294 1.67 15.03 -41.56
CA SER A 294 1.37 14.01 -40.56
C SER A 294 0.48 14.54 -39.42
N ARG A 295 0.61 15.81 -39.06
CA ARG A 295 -0.20 16.52 -38.04
C ARG A 295 -1.61 16.89 -38.53
N LYS A 296 -1.92 16.78 -39.85
CA LYS A 296 -3.26 17.09 -40.39
C LYS A 296 -4.35 16.07 -40.08
N ARG A 297 -4.07 14.97 -39.39
CA ARG A 297 -5.09 14.21 -38.64
C ARG A 297 -5.16 14.83 -37.25
N PRO A 298 -6.35 15.36 -36.80
CA PRO A 298 -6.48 15.81 -35.43
C PRO A 298 -6.17 14.60 -34.52
N ARG A 299 -4.99 14.56 -33.94
CA ARG A 299 -4.75 13.73 -32.77
C ARG A 299 -5.65 14.34 -31.70
N THR A 300 -6.83 13.75 -31.52
CA THR A 300 -7.69 14.05 -30.38
C THR A 300 -6.86 13.67 -29.16
N MET A 301 -6.19 14.63 -28.54
CA MET A 301 -5.40 14.37 -27.35
C MET A 301 -6.34 13.91 -26.27
N PHE A 302 -5.97 12.84 -25.60
CA PHE A 302 -6.73 12.34 -24.46
C PHE A 302 -6.86 13.48 -23.43
N PRO A 303 -8.07 13.79 -22.94
CA PRO A 303 -8.30 15.02 -22.18
C PRO A 303 -7.67 15.01 -20.77
N TYR A 304 -7.29 13.85 -20.28
CA TYR A 304 -6.72 13.68 -18.95
C TYR A 304 -5.26 13.25 -19.04
N ARG A 305 -4.41 13.72 -18.08
CA ARG A 305 -3.05 13.22 -17.91
C ARG A 305 -3.05 11.79 -17.35
N CYS A 306 -1.89 11.14 -17.39
CA CYS A 306 -1.71 9.81 -16.82
C CYS A 306 -2.15 9.77 -15.35
N THR A 307 -2.98 8.79 -15.00
CA THR A 307 -3.52 8.56 -13.65
C THR A 307 -2.99 7.27 -13.02
N ASP A 308 -1.96 6.64 -13.60
CA ASP A 308 -1.40 5.37 -13.12
C ASP A 308 -0.73 5.49 -11.75
N HIS A 309 -0.34 6.72 -11.36
CA HIS A 309 0.22 7.02 -10.05
C HIS A 309 -0.85 7.06 -8.93
N VAL A 310 -2.14 7.05 -9.27
CA VAL A 310 -3.20 7.02 -8.26
C VAL A 310 -3.25 5.61 -7.65
N ALA A 311 -2.72 5.50 -6.43
CA ALA A 311 -2.57 4.23 -5.75
C ALA A 311 -3.93 3.63 -5.32
N THR A 312 -4.17 2.38 -5.68
CA THR A 312 -5.37 1.63 -5.29
C THR A 312 -5.26 1.00 -3.90
N THR A 313 -4.05 0.93 -3.34
CA THR A 313 -3.79 0.30 -2.03
C THR A 313 -2.73 1.06 -1.24
N SER A 314 -2.84 1.03 0.09
CA SER A 314 -1.83 1.54 1.04
C SER A 314 -0.77 0.49 1.42
N VAL A 315 -0.75 -0.67 0.78
CA VAL A 315 0.08 -1.82 1.15
C VAL A 315 1.59 -1.51 1.10
N ILE A 316 2.02 -0.61 0.19
CA ILE A 316 3.43 -0.17 0.10
C ILE A 316 3.86 0.47 1.42
N VAL A 317 3.02 1.34 1.98
CA VAL A 317 3.28 2.03 3.25
C VAL A 317 3.27 1.03 4.42
N GLU A 318 2.32 0.08 4.45
CA GLU A 318 2.29 -0.97 5.46
C GLU A 318 3.56 -1.84 5.43
N ARG A 319 4.07 -2.16 4.25
CA ARG A 319 5.34 -2.88 4.08
C ARG A 319 6.54 -2.08 4.55
N LEU A 320 6.55 -0.77 4.27
CA LEU A 320 7.59 0.13 4.75
C LEU A 320 7.65 0.08 6.28
N PHE A 321 6.53 0.28 6.97
CA PHE A 321 6.47 0.20 8.43
C PHE A 321 6.81 -1.19 8.98
N SER A 322 6.41 -2.25 8.30
CA SER A 322 6.80 -3.62 8.67
C SER A 322 8.32 -3.81 8.58
N ARG A 323 8.98 -3.29 7.55
CA ARG A 323 10.44 -3.30 7.41
C ARG A 323 11.12 -2.46 8.49
N CYS A 324 10.57 -1.28 8.82
CA CYS A 324 11.03 -0.47 9.95
C CYS A 324 10.98 -1.27 11.26
N GLY A 325 9.88 -1.95 11.54
CA GLY A 325 9.73 -2.81 12.72
C GLY A 325 10.76 -3.96 12.77
N ILE A 326 11.14 -4.53 11.62
CA ILE A 326 12.20 -5.54 11.53
C ILE A 326 13.58 -4.93 11.83
N ILE A 327 13.86 -3.72 11.36
CA ILE A 327 15.11 -3.00 11.64
C ILE A 327 15.20 -2.64 13.12
N MET A 328 14.08 -2.18 13.69
CA MET A 328 13.93 -1.75 15.09
C MET A 328 13.75 -2.91 16.08
N ARG A 329 14.23 -4.11 15.80
CA ARG A 329 14.17 -5.25 16.74
C ARG A 329 14.75 -4.88 18.11
N SER A 330 14.39 -5.67 19.14
CA SER A 330 14.71 -5.42 20.55
C SER A 330 16.15 -4.98 20.81
N HIS A 331 17.12 -5.49 20.06
CA HIS A 331 18.54 -5.13 20.19
C HIS A 331 18.95 -3.81 19.51
N ARG A 332 18.04 -3.13 18.82
CA ARG A 332 18.29 -1.87 18.08
C ARG A 332 17.32 -0.76 18.45
N ARG A 333 16.65 -0.85 19.60
CA ARG A 333 15.65 0.14 20.04
C ARG A 333 16.24 1.52 20.34
N SER A 334 17.55 1.63 20.55
CA SER A 334 18.28 2.87 20.75
C SER A 334 18.89 3.44 19.47
N MET A 335 18.48 2.95 18.30
CA MET A 335 18.91 3.53 17.03
C MET A 335 18.35 4.93 16.89
N ASP A 336 19.21 5.87 16.50
CA ASP A 336 18.82 7.23 16.20
C ASP A 336 17.80 7.26 15.03
N PRO A 337 16.75 8.11 15.12
CA PRO A 337 15.72 8.22 14.09
C PRO A 337 16.27 8.50 12.70
N SER A 338 17.26 9.38 12.56
CA SER A 338 17.87 9.70 11.26
C SER A 338 18.62 8.51 10.66
N THR A 339 19.26 7.70 11.48
CA THR A 339 19.90 6.45 11.04
C THR A 339 18.86 5.42 10.57
N LEU A 340 17.72 5.32 11.26
CA LEU A 340 16.61 4.47 10.83
C LEU A 340 16.07 4.93 9.47
N GLU A 341 15.82 6.23 9.32
CA GLU A 341 15.34 6.83 8.08
C GLU A 341 16.27 6.53 6.90
N MET A 342 17.57 6.78 7.05
CA MET A 342 18.55 6.47 6.01
C MET A 342 18.57 4.98 5.63
N LEU A 343 18.54 4.08 6.62
CA LEU A 343 18.53 2.63 6.36
C LEU A 343 17.27 2.18 5.64
N VAL A 344 16.12 2.76 6.01
CA VAL A 344 14.83 2.47 5.37
C VAL A 344 14.82 3.01 3.96
N MET A 345 15.25 4.26 3.74
CA MET A 345 15.35 4.91 2.45
C MET A 345 16.23 4.10 1.49
N LEU A 346 17.43 3.72 1.90
CA LEU A 346 18.35 2.92 1.09
C LEU A 346 17.75 1.55 0.73
N ARG A 347 17.13 0.87 1.69
CA ARG A 347 16.50 -0.44 1.45
C ARG A 347 15.26 -0.39 0.58
N PHE A 348 14.48 0.67 0.72
CA PHE A 348 13.24 0.83 -0.05
C PHE A 348 13.52 1.23 -1.49
N ASN A 349 14.54 2.06 -1.69
CA ASN A 349 14.93 2.60 -2.98
C ASN A 349 16.19 1.91 -3.54
N LYS A 350 16.36 0.61 -3.29
CA LYS A 350 17.55 -0.15 -3.73
C LYS A 350 17.82 -0.09 -5.25
N ASP A 351 16.79 0.20 -6.04
CA ASP A 351 16.87 0.29 -7.50
C ASP A 351 17.33 1.68 -7.98
N LEU A 352 17.46 2.66 -7.06
CA LEU A 352 17.91 4.03 -7.35
C LEU A 352 19.42 4.21 -7.10
N TRP A 353 20.14 3.21 -6.59
CA TRP A 353 21.56 3.30 -6.30
C TRP A 353 22.27 1.96 -6.58
N ASP A 354 23.51 2.05 -7.02
CA ASP A 354 24.41 0.94 -7.30
C ASP A 354 25.78 1.16 -6.62
N GLU A 355 26.72 0.25 -6.85
CA GLU A 355 28.06 0.34 -6.28
C GLU A 355 28.78 1.61 -6.72
N LEU A 356 28.55 2.09 -7.95
CA LEU A 356 29.17 3.30 -8.49
C LEU A 356 28.62 4.57 -7.81
N GLU A 357 27.33 4.62 -7.52
CA GLU A 357 26.74 5.74 -6.80
C GLU A 357 27.24 5.79 -5.35
N VAL A 358 27.39 4.64 -4.69
CA VAL A 358 27.99 4.56 -3.35
C VAL A 358 29.43 5.06 -3.37
N GLU A 359 30.25 4.63 -4.36
CA GLU A 359 31.64 5.09 -4.49
C GLU A 359 31.74 6.60 -4.72
N LYS A 360 30.87 7.16 -5.59
CA LYS A 360 30.79 8.61 -5.82
C LYS A 360 30.41 9.37 -4.53
N ALA A 361 29.43 8.87 -3.76
CA ALA A 361 29.00 9.46 -2.50
C ALA A 361 30.15 9.44 -1.46
N MET A 362 30.86 8.34 -1.34
CA MET A 362 32.02 8.21 -0.44
C MET A 362 33.16 9.18 -0.83
N LYS A 363 33.45 9.32 -2.12
CA LYS A 363 34.47 10.29 -2.61
C LYS A 363 34.06 11.74 -2.30
N ARG A 364 32.78 12.11 -2.50
CA ARG A 364 32.26 13.44 -2.15
C ARG A 364 32.37 13.73 -0.65
N SER A 365 31.98 12.76 0.19
CA SER A 365 32.10 12.89 1.64
C SER A 365 33.55 13.05 2.10
N SER A 366 34.48 12.30 1.52
CA SER A 366 35.90 12.42 1.83
C SER A 366 36.51 13.78 1.44
N ASN A 367 36.08 14.34 0.29
CA ASN A 367 36.54 15.66 -0.16
C ASN A 367 35.97 16.77 0.75
N LEU A 368 34.70 16.68 1.17
CA LEU A 368 34.12 17.63 2.14
C LEU A 368 34.85 17.60 3.47
N LEU A 369 35.19 16.41 3.98
CA LEU A 369 35.97 16.30 5.22
C LEU A 369 37.38 16.88 5.10
N GLN A 370 38.00 16.82 3.92
CA GLN A 370 39.29 17.46 3.66
C GLN A 370 39.20 18.98 3.58
N GLU A 371 38.15 19.55 3.00
CA GLU A 371 37.89 20.99 2.97
C GLU A 371 37.69 21.57 4.37
N PHE A 372 37.02 20.85 5.28
CA PHE A 372 36.87 21.27 6.68
C PHE A 372 38.13 21.03 7.54
N ALA A 373 39.05 20.21 7.09
CA ALA A 373 40.30 19.88 7.81
C ALA A 373 41.48 20.79 7.44
N THR A 374 41.36 21.70 6.47
CA THR A 374 42.40 22.68 6.16
C THR A 374 42.43 23.75 7.24
N PRO A 375 43.51 23.90 8.02
CA PRO A 375 43.65 24.96 9.00
C PRO A 375 43.68 26.31 8.29
N ILE A 376 42.88 27.24 8.75
CA ILE A 376 42.91 28.65 8.32
C ILE A 376 44.29 29.19 8.68
N SER A 377 45.21 29.17 7.74
CA SER A 377 46.49 29.91 7.83
C SER A 377 46.17 31.35 7.51
N GLY A 378 45.86 32.13 8.55
CA GLY A 378 45.64 33.56 8.50
C GLY A 378 46.38 34.21 9.65
N GLY A 379 47.50 34.86 9.32
CA GLY A 379 48.40 35.49 10.24
C GLY A 379 47.78 36.65 11.03
N GLY A 380 48.32 36.86 12.21
CA GLY A 380 48.04 37.98 13.06
C GLY A 380 48.70 37.78 14.40
N GLY A 381 49.99 37.99 14.44
CA GLY A 381 50.70 38.02 15.72
C GLY A 381 50.19 39.18 16.60
N VAL A 382 49.74 38.83 17.77
CA VAL A 382 49.64 39.78 18.89
C VAL A 382 50.29 39.10 20.06
N SER A 383 51.45 39.64 20.39
CA SER A 383 52.18 39.37 21.64
C SER A 383 51.34 39.91 22.82
N CYS A 384 51.10 39.09 23.78
CA CYS A 384 50.68 39.56 25.10
C CYS A 384 51.39 38.80 26.23
N SER A 385 52.07 39.58 26.99
CA SER A 385 52.94 39.29 28.12
C SER A 385 52.27 38.52 29.26
N SER A 386 53.09 37.66 29.81
CA SER A 386 52.91 36.92 31.06
C SER A 386 52.59 37.85 32.26
N SER A 387 51.59 37.49 33.05
CA SER A 387 51.58 37.80 34.47
C SER A 387 50.97 36.60 35.24
N SER A 388 51.88 35.99 35.95
CA SER A 388 51.66 35.00 37.00
C SER A 388 50.94 35.60 38.20
N THR A 389 49.84 34.99 38.65
CA THR A 389 49.45 35.07 40.07
C THR A 389 48.92 33.73 40.52
N SER A 390 49.68 33.17 41.43
CA SER A 390 49.35 32.06 42.33
C SER A 390 48.36 32.50 43.43
N SER A 391 47.36 31.67 43.73
CA SER A 391 46.75 31.52 45.07
C SER A 391 45.79 30.33 45.04
N SER A 392 46.07 29.22 45.56
CA SER A 392 45.92 28.50 46.83
C SER A 392 44.53 28.63 47.53
N ARG A 393 43.91 27.45 47.70
CA ARG A 393 43.02 26.94 48.76
C ARG A 393 41.64 27.61 48.99
N SER A 394 40.57 26.87 48.85
CA SER A 394 39.95 25.97 49.89
C SER A 394 38.93 25.04 49.19
#